data_9060823f53e7027654cab00870ddebe2
#
_entry.id   9060823f53e7027654cab00870ddebe2
#
_cell.length_a   1.000
_cell.length_b   1.000
_cell.length_c   1.000
_cell.angle_alpha   90.00
_cell.angle_beta   90.00
_cell.angle_gamma   90.00
#
_symmetry.space_group_name_H-M   'P 1'
#
loop_
_entity.id
_entity.type
_entity.pdbx_description
1 polymer ?
#
loop_
_entity_poly.entity_id
_entity_poly.type
_entity_poly.pdbx_seq_one_letter_code
_entity_poly.pdbx_strand_id
1 'polypeptide(L)'
;MIQKPADTEQDIDTLLAERWSGRAYDPDLEVSEEHIVALTEAARWAPSCSGEEPWRYLICNKFTDKAAWDKAFDSLMPGNQTWAQHAPLLILAASVTEFREKDKDNPWVGHDTGAASLSLCLQATSLGLMSHQMGGYDPDKMRAAFNIPDNIRLWSMIAIGHPAPLDSLTEEQMERELKPRQRRPLSEQFFRGKWPAA
;
A
#
# COMPACT_ATOMS: atom_id res chain seq x y z
N MET A 1 -12.70 -16.88 -0.66
CA MET A 1 -11.98 -15.68 -0.16
C MET A 1 -12.16 -15.60 1.35
N ILE A 2 -11.09 -15.40 2.12
CA ILE A 2 -11.20 -15.17 3.56
C ILE A 2 -11.68 -13.74 3.79
N GLN A 3 -12.75 -13.61 4.55
CA GLN A 3 -13.17 -12.34 5.11
C GLN A 3 -12.58 -12.18 6.51
N LYS A 4 -11.91 -11.06 6.75
CA LYS A 4 -11.32 -10.72 8.05
C LYS A 4 -11.73 -9.29 8.43
N PRO A 5 -13.01 -9.06 8.74
CA PRO A 5 -13.46 -7.73 9.14
C PRO A 5 -12.73 -7.27 10.41
N ALA A 6 -12.61 -5.97 10.60
CA ALA A 6 -12.07 -5.42 11.83
C ALA A 6 -13.01 -5.75 13.00
N ASP A 7 -12.41 -6.14 14.14
CA ASP A 7 -13.11 -6.22 15.42
C ASP A 7 -13.06 -4.82 16.07
N THR A 8 -14.22 -4.19 16.25
CA THR A 8 -14.32 -2.78 16.64
C THR A 8 -15.33 -2.58 17.78
N GLU A 9 -15.07 -1.59 18.65
CA GLU A 9 -15.96 -1.25 19.76
C GLU A 9 -17.26 -0.55 19.29
N GLN A 10 -17.26 0.05 18.10
CA GLN A 10 -18.39 0.69 17.45
C GLN A 10 -18.33 0.42 15.95
N ASP A 11 -19.47 0.40 15.29
CA ASP A 11 -19.53 0.19 13.85
C ASP A 11 -18.78 1.27 13.08
N ILE A 12 -18.01 0.85 12.10
CA ILE A 12 -17.31 1.71 11.14
C ILE A 12 -17.74 1.36 9.72
N ASP A 13 -17.42 2.23 8.75
CA ASP A 13 -17.72 1.96 7.35
C ASP A 13 -17.15 0.61 6.90
N THR A 14 -17.92 -0.14 6.12
CA THR A 14 -17.59 -1.49 5.66
C THR A 14 -16.26 -1.55 4.93
N LEU A 15 -15.94 -0.55 4.09
CA LEU A 15 -14.64 -0.50 3.40
C LEU A 15 -13.46 -0.43 4.37
N LEU A 16 -13.61 0.31 5.48
CA LEU A 16 -12.58 0.38 6.52
C LEU A 16 -12.46 -0.93 7.30
N ALA A 17 -13.62 -1.56 7.60
CA ALA A 17 -13.66 -2.81 8.34
C ALA A 17 -13.07 -3.97 7.51
N GLU A 18 -13.40 -4.05 6.23
CA GLU A 18 -13.00 -5.16 5.36
C GLU A 18 -11.58 -5.03 4.79
N ARG A 19 -11.08 -3.79 4.61
CA ARG A 19 -9.72 -3.59 4.10
C ARG A 19 -8.69 -4.21 5.06
N TRP A 20 -7.93 -5.15 4.56
CA TRP A 20 -6.79 -5.76 5.28
C TRP A 20 -5.64 -6.09 4.32
N SER A 21 -4.46 -6.40 4.86
CA SER A 21 -3.25 -6.67 4.08
C SER A 21 -3.04 -8.17 3.94
N GLY A 22 -3.73 -8.78 3.00
CA GLY A 22 -3.58 -10.20 2.67
C GLY A 22 -2.39 -10.48 1.76
N ARG A 23 -2.06 -11.77 1.57
CA ARG A 23 -0.89 -12.26 0.81
C ARG A 23 -1.24 -13.27 -0.28
N ALA A 24 -2.47 -13.77 -0.31
CA ALA A 24 -2.93 -14.73 -1.32
C ALA A 24 -3.46 -14.00 -2.55
N TYR A 25 -2.63 -13.87 -3.58
CA TYR A 25 -2.98 -13.27 -4.87
C TYR A 25 -3.14 -14.33 -5.95
N ASP A 26 -4.11 -14.13 -6.84
CA ASP A 26 -4.26 -14.93 -8.03
C ASP A 26 -3.21 -14.49 -9.07
N PRO A 27 -2.26 -15.38 -9.44
CA PRO A 27 -1.17 -15.02 -10.35
C PRO A 27 -1.60 -14.88 -11.81
N ASP A 28 -2.79 -15.43 -12.16
CA ASP A 28 -3.28 -15.54 -13.53
C ASP A 28 -4.29 -14.42 -13.88
N LEU A 29 -4.76 -13.68 -12.89
CA LEU A 29 -5.69 -12.57 -13.07
C LEU A 29 -4.97 -11.22 -13.08
N GLU A 30 -5.06 -10.53 -14.21
CA GLU A 30 -4.57 -9.16 -14.33
C GLU A 30 -5.50 -8.16 -13.63
N VAL A 31 -4.94 -7.04 -13.20
CA VAL A 31 -5.74 -5.86 -12.82
C VAL A 31 -5.92 -5.01 -14.07
N SER A 32 -7.16 -4.80 -14.49
CA SER A 32 -7.48 -4.05 -15.71
C SER A 32 -6.99 -2.60 -15.64
N GLU A 33 -6.74 -2.01 -16.80
CA GLU A 33 -6.34 -0.59 -16.88
C GLU A 33 -7.40 0.33 -16.27
N GLU A 34 -8.69 0.02 -16.43
CA GLU A 34 -9.79 0.75 -15.79
C GLU A 34 -9.66 0.72 -14.26
N HIS A 35 -9.35 -0.43 -13.68
CA HIS A 35 -9.10 -0.54 -12.23
C HIS A 35 -7.84 0.23 -11.82
N ILE A 36 -6.76 0.18 -12.59
CA ILE A 36 -5.53 0.94 -12.30
C ILE A 36 -5.82 2.44 -12.28
N VAL A 37 -6.58 2.94 -13.27
CA VAL A 37 -7.00 4.35 -13.30
C VAL A 37 -7.86 4.70 -12.08
N ALA A 38 -8.83 3.85 -11.71
CA ALA A 38 -9.66 4.08 -10.53
C ALA A 38 -8.85 4.13 -9.22
N LEU A 39 -7.84 3.25 -9.08
CA LEU A 39 -6.92 3.26 -7.93
C LEU A 39 -6.12 4.56 -7.85
N THR A 40 -5.60 5.02 -8.97
CA THR A 40 -4.81 6.26 -9.04
C THR A 40 -5.67 7.50 -8.83
N GLU A 41 -6.91 7.52 -9.35
CA GLU A 41 -7.88 8.57 -9.07
C GLU A 41 -8.20 8.67 -7.57
N ALA A 42 -8.42 7.56 -6.90
CA ALA A 42 -8.65 7.55 -5.46
C ALA A 42 -7.46 8.14 -4.68
N ALA A 43 -6.24 7.82 -5.09
CA ALA A 43 -5.04 8.44 -4.51
C ALA A 43 -4.95 9.94 -4.80
N ARG A 44 -5.27 10.35 -6.04
CA ARG A 44 -5.21 11.75 -6.50
C ARG A 44 -6.16 12.67 -5.73
N TRP A 45 -7.32 12.17 -5.31
CA TRP A 45 -8.31 12.94 -4.56
C TRP A 45 -8.08 12.95 -3.04
N ALA A 46 -6.97 12.40 -2.55
CA ALA A 46 -6.62 12.53 -1.14
C ALA A 46 -6.35 14.00 -0.76
N PRO A 47 -6.61 14.41 0.48
CA PRO A 47 -6.23 15.74 0.95
C PRO A 47 -4.71 15.85 1.09
N SER A 48 -4.18 17.06 0.88
CA SER A 48 -2.77 17.38 1.12
C SER A 48 -2.60 18.79 1.66
N CYS A 49 -1.50 19.05 2.35
CA CYS A 49 -1.16 20.37 2.86
C CYS A 49 -1.12 21.39 1.70
N SER A 50 -1.93 22.42 1.78
CA SER A 50 -2.04 23.47 0.76
C SER A 50 -2.35 22.96 -0.66
N GLY A 51 -2.90 21.76 -0.81
CA GLY A 51 -3.15 21.15 -2.12
C GLY A 51 -1.87 20.82 -2.88
N GLU A 52 -0.78 20.53 -2.21
CA GLU A 52 0.52 20.27 -2.82
C GLU A 52 0.61 18.96 -3.60
N GLU A 53 -0.19 17.95 -3.24
CA GLU A 53 -0.21 16.64 -3.92
C GLU A 53 1.21 16.07 -4.13
N PRO A 54 1.99 15.91 -3.05
CA PRO A 54 3.42 15.59 -3.17
C PRO A 54 3.69 14.17 -3.68
N TRP A 55 2.70 13.30 -3.60
CA TRP A 55 2.83 11.87 -3.93
C TRP A 55 3.23 11.63 -5.38
N ARG A 56 4.02 10.59 -5.57
CA ARG A 56 4.40 10.03 -6.87
C ARG A 56 4.28 8.52 -6.76
N TYR A 57 3.61 7.91 -7.72
CA TYR A 57 3.44 6.46 -7.75
C TYR A 57 4.10 5.90 -9.01
N LEU A 58 4.99 4.91 -8.84
CA LEU A 58 5.53 4.14 -9.94
C LEU A 58 4.80 2.80 -9.99
N ILE A 59 4.04 2.56 -11.05
CA ILE A 59 3.20 1.37 -11.23
C ILE A 59 3.94 0.38 -12.12
N CYS A 60 4.20 -0.80 -11.58
CA CYS A 60 4.83 -1.91 -12.29
C CYS A 60 3.80 -3.03 -12.46
N ASN A 61 3.34 -3.24 -13.69
CA ASN A 61 2.33 -4.24 -14.03
C ASN A 61 2.98 -5.44 -14.69
N LYS A 62 2.82 -6.63 -14.08
CA LYS A 62 3.42 -7.90 -14.51
C LYS A 62 2.98 -8.34 -15.91
N PHE A 63 1.75 -8.00 -16.30
CA PHE A 63 1.14 -8.42 -17.56
C PHE A 63 1.50 -7.51 -18.74
N THR A 64 1.72 -6.21 -18.48
CA THR A 64 2.02 -5.23 -19.55
C THR A 64 3.49 -4.85 -19.63
N ASP A 65 4.21 -4.86 -18.52
CA ASP A 65 5.66 -4.59 -18.45
C ASP A 65 6.32 -5.48 -17.38
N LYS A 66 6.52 -6.74 -17.75
CA LYS A 66 7.18 -7.71 -16.86
C LYS A 66 8.57 -7.26 -16.44
N ALA A 67 9.32 -6.59 -17.31
CA ALA A 67 10.68 -6.17 -17.00
C ALA A 67 10.72 -5.08 -15.90
N ALA A 68 9.79 -4.14 -15.92
CA ALA A 68 9.63 -3.18 -14.83
C ALA A 68 9.14 -3.87 -13.55
N TRP A 69 8.20 -4.78 -13.68
CA TRP A 69 7.71 -5.55 -12.53
C TRP A 69 8.83 -6.39 -11.88
N ASP A 70 9.66 -7.08 -12.66
CA ASP A 70 10.79 -7.87 -12.17
C ASP A 70 11.78 -6.99 -11.38
N LYS A 71 12.12 -5.80 -11.87
CA LYS A 71 12.98 -4.84 -11.17
C LYS A 71 12.39 -4.40 -9.82
N ALA A 72 11.09 -4.11 -9.79
CA ALA A 72 10.39 -3.75 -8.56
C ALA A 72 10.36 -4.94 -7.59
N PHE A 73 10.09 -6.14 -8.07
CA PHE A 73 10.07 -7.37 -7.30
C PHE A 73 11.45 -7.70 -6.70
N ASP A 74 12.53 -7.54 -7.47
CA ASP A 74 13.90 -7.81 -7.01
C ASP A 74 14.34 -6.86 -5.88
N SER A 75 13.68 -5.71 -5.73
CA SER A 75 13.91 -4.79 -4.62
C SER A 75 13.28 -5.27 -3.31
N LEU A 76 12.29 -6.15 -3.35
CA LEU A 76 11.60 -6.62 -2.16
C LEU A 76 12.51 -7.47 -1.27
N MET A 77 12.37 -7.34 0.05
CA MET A 77 13.03 -8.24 0.99
C MET A 77 12.53 -9.67 0.83
N PRO A 78 13.37 -10.71 1.06
CA PRO A 78 13.03 -12.11 0.80
C PRO A 78 11.69 -12.56 1.41
N GLY A 79 11.36 -12.10 2.63
CA GLY A 79 10.09 -12.42 3.28
C GLY A 79 8.85 -11.90 2.54
N ASN A 80 8.99 -10.80 1.77
CA ASN A 80 7.91 -10.28 0.92
C ASN A 80 7.89 -10.96 -0.44
N GLN A 81 9.04 -11.33 -0.99
CA GLN A 81 9.14 -12.02 -2.27
C GLN A 81 8.37 -13.35 -2.27
N THR A 82 8.34 -14.06 -1.14
CA THR A 82 7.69 -15.38 -1.02
C THR A 82 6.22 -15.40 -1.41
N TRP A 83 5.51 -14.26 -1.28
CA TRP A 83 4.09 -14.16 -1.60
C TRP A 83 3.79 -13.08 -2.65
N ALA A 84 4.55 -11.98 -2.69
CA ALA A 84 4.35 -10.89 -3.63
C ALA A 84 4.62 -11.29 -5.09
N GLN A 85 5.32 -12.40 -5.34
CA GLN A 85 5.54 -12.97 -6.68
C GLN A 85 4.24 -13.26 -7.43
N HIS A 86 3.13 -13.44 -6.72
CA HIS A 86 1.81 -13.70 -7.28
C HIS A 86 0.99 -12.43 -7.52
N ALA A 87 1.42 -11.28 -7.00
CA ALA A 87 0.70 -10.01 -7.19
C ALA A 87 0.93 -9.46 -8.60
N PRO A 88 -0.14 -9.18 -9.38
CA PRO A 88 -0.01 -8.61 -10.73
C PRO A 88 0.53 -7.19 -10.75
N LEU A 89 0.28 -6.38 -9.70
CA LEU A 89 0.81 -5.03 -9.58
C LEU A 89 1.73 -4.88 -8.38
N LEU A 90 2.86 -4.23 -8.60
CA LEU A 90 3.73 -3.67 -7.58
C LEU A 90 3.82 -2.16 -7.80
N ILE A 91 3.45 -1.39 -6.79
CA ILE A 91 3.40 0.07 -6.87
C ILE A 91 4.35 0.65 -5.81
N LEU A 92 5.30 1.47 -6.22
CA LEU A 92 6.10 2.26 -5.30
C LEU A 92 5.33 3.53 -4.94
N ALA A 93 5.12 3.78 -3.65
CA ALA A 93 4.66 5.05 -3.13
C ALA A 93 5.87 5.93 -2.76
N ALA A 94 5.94 7.10 -3.35
CA ALA A 94 7.02 8.06 -3.19
C ALA A 94 6.47 9.49 -3.15
N SER A 95 7.30 10.46 -2.82
CA SER A 95 6.93 11.88 -2.85
C SER A 95 8.09 12.80 -3.22
N VAL A 96 7.76 13.94 -3.82
CA VAL A 96 8.66 15.09 -3.90
C VAL A 96 8.79 15.68 -2.51
N THR A 97 10.01 16.07 -2.10
CA THR A 97 10.30 16.53 -0.73
C THR A 97 10.07 18.03 -0.51
N GLU A 98 9.84 18.78 -1.57
CA GLU A 98 9.75 20.25 -1.55
C GLU A 98 8.35 20.73 -1.94
N PHE A 99 7.97 21.93 -1.48
CA PHE A 99 6.80 22.64 -1.98
C PHE A 99 6.98 23.07 -3.43
N ARG A 100 5.91 23.03 -4.26
CA ARG A 100 5.96 23.35 -5.69
C ARG A 100 6.46 24.76 -6.01
N GLU A 101 6.03 25.76 -5.24
CA GLU A 101 6.28 27.18 -5.51
C GLU A 101 7.26 27.81 -4.50
N LYS A 102 7.86 27.03 -3.63
CA LYS A 102 8.74 27.51 -2.58
C LYS A 102 10.00 26.66 -2.58
N ASP A 103 11.14 27.26 -2.65
CA ASP A 103 12.44 26.61 -2.42
C ASP A 103 12.55 26.26 -0.93
N LYS A 104 11.71 25.33 -0.48
CA LYS A 104 11.54 24.95 0.92
C LYS A 104 11.03 23.52 1.07
N ASP A 105 11.61 22.79 2.00
CA ASP A 105 11.18 21.47 2.38
C ASP A 105 9.69 21.44 2.80
N ASN A 106 8.96 20.45 2.32
CA ASN A 106 7.60 20.16 2.73
C ASN A 106 7.59 19.06 3.81
N PRO A 107 7.39 19.39 5.08
CA PRO A 107 7.43 18.40 6.17
C PRO A 107 6.21 17.45 6.17
N TRP A 108 5.18 17.73 5.38
CA TRP A 108 3.92 16.98 5.35
C TRP A 108 3.90 15.85 4.32
N VAL A 109 4.93 15.71 3.50
CA VAL A 109 4.93 14.76 2.36
C VAL A 109 4.64 13.31 2.78
N GLY A 110 5.11 12.88 3.95
CA GLY A 110 4.82 11.53 4.46
C GLY A 110 3.38 11.34 4.91
N HIS A 111 2.82 12.34 5.60
CA HIS A 111 1.42 12.36 6.03
C HIS A 111 0.49 12.31 4.81
N ASP A 112 0.71 13.20 3.84
CA ASP A 112 -0.14 13.34 2.66
C ASP A 112 -0.04 12.09 1.75
N THR A 113 1.17 11.56 1.55
CA THR A 113 1.36 10.31 0.77
C THR A 113 0.74 9.10 1.47
N GLY A 114 0.75 9.07 2.81
CA GLY A 114 0.06 8.05 3.59
C GLY A 114 -1.45 8.09 3.39
N ALA A 115 -2.05 9.30 3.38
CA ALA A 115 -3.47 9.50 3.09
C ALA A 115 -3.84 9.04 1.67
N ALA A 116 -3.04 9.43 0.66
CA ALA A 116 -3.24 9.01 -0.72
C ALA A 116 -3.11 7.48 -0.89
N SER A 117 -2.10 6.87 -0.24
CA SER A 117 -1.92 5.41 -0.28
C SER A 117 -3.06 4.65 0.42
N LEU A 118 -3.63 5.20 1.51
CA LEU A 118 -4.82 4.61 2.13
C LEU A 118 -6.03 4.71 1.22
N SER A 119 -6.27 5.85 0.57
CA SER A 119 -7.37 6.04 -0.40
C SER A 119 -7.28 5.02 -1.54
N LEU A 120 -6.09 4.81 -2.10
CA LEU A 120 -5.82 3.78 -3.10
C LEU A 120 -6.17 2.37 -2.59
N CYS A 121 -5.76 2.03 -1.36
CA CYS A 121 -6.07 0.72 -0.76
C CYS A 121 -7.57 0.52 -0.48
N LEU A 122 -8.29 1.57 -0.10
CA LEU A 122 -9.75 1.52 0.08
C LEU A 122 -10.45 1.31 -1.27
N GLN A 123 -10.00 2.00 -2.31
CA GLN A 123 -10.52 1.80 -3.67
C GLN A 123 -10.25 0.37 -4.16
N ALA A 124 -9.08 -0.20 -3.87
CA ALA A 124 -8.80 -1.60 -4.18
C ALA A 124 -9.83 -2.54 -3.51
N THR A 125 -10.11 -2.32 -2.22
CA THR A 125 -11.13 -3.08 -1.48
C THR A 125 -12.52 -2.95 -2.11
N SER A 126 -12.93 -1.74 -2.48
CA SER A 126 -14.20 -1.46 -3.16
C SER A 126 -14.34 -2.18 -4.51
N LEU A 127 -13.24 -2.40 -5.20
CA LEU A 127 -13.17 -3.13 -6.48
C LEU A 127 -13.03 -4.66 -6.30
N GLY A 128 -13.10 -5.17 -5.07
CA GLY A 128 -12.87 -6.59 -4.78
C GLY A 128 -11.40 -7.02 -4.92
N LEU A 129 -10.48 -6.07 -5.04
CA LEU A 129 -9.05 -6.31 -5.06
C LEU A 129 -8.49 -6.31 -3.64
N MET A 130 -7.38 -7.01 -3.47
CA MET A 130 -6.59 -6.99 -2.24
C MET A 130 -5.37 -6.10 -2.41
N SER A 131 -5.02 -5.36 -1.34
CA SER A 131 -3.85 -4.50 -1.32
C SER A 131 -3.01 -4.72 -0.06
N HIS A 132 -1.67 -4.70 -0.20
CA HIS A 132 -0.75 -4.86 0.92
C HIS A 132 0.42 -3.87 0.80
N GLN A 133 0.51 -2.94 1.74
CA GLN A 133 1.65 -2.01 1.82
C GLN A 133 2.81 -2.66 2.56
N MET A 134 4.02 -2.57 1.99
CA MET A 134 5.25 -3.20 2.48
C MET A 134 6.33 -2.14 2.73
N GLY A 135 6.88 -2.11 3.96
CA GLY A 135 8.12 -1.39 4.25
C GLY A 135 9.38 -2.21 3.99
N GLY A 136 9.22 -3.54 3.78
CA GLY A 136 10.34 -4.46 3.55
C GLY A 136 10.77 -4.51 2.10
N TYR A 137 11.49 -3.51 1.63
CA TYR A 137 12.14 -3.44 0.33
C TYR A 137 13.48 -2.67 0.44
N ASP A 138 14.31 -2.76 -0.57
CA ASP A 138 15.59 -2.05 -0.68
C ASP A 138 15.38 -0.76 -1.52
N PRO A 139 15.36 0.43 -0.88
CA PRO A 139 15.14 1.69 -1.59
C PRO A 139 16.27 2.04 -2.54
N ASP A 140 17.52 1.64 -2.27
CA ASP A 140 18.66 1.94 -3.13
C ASP A 140 18.58 1.11 -4.42
N LYS A 141 18.16 -0.15 -4.32
CA LYS A 141 17.86 -0.96 -5.52
C LYS A 141 16.75 -0.35 -6.36
N MET A 142 15.64 0.09 -5.73
CA MET A 142 14.56 0.76 -6.45
C MET A 142 15.06 2.01 -7.14
N ARG A 143 15.81 2.85 -6.42
CA ARG A 143 16.36 4.10 -6.97
C ARG A 143 17.26 3.83 -8.18
N ALA A 144 18.18 2.88 -8.06
CA ALA A 144 19.08 2.51 -9.15
C ALA A 144 18.34 1.90 -10.36
N ALA A 145 17.38 1.00 -10.11
CA ALA A 145 16.66 0.28 -11.17
C ALA A 145 15.78 1.18 -12.05
N PHE A 146 15.26 2.29 -11.48
CA PHE A 146 14.32 3.20 -12.13
C PHE A 146 14.85 4.62 -12.30
N ASN A 147 16.13 4.88 -11.99
CA ASN A 147 16.76 6.20 -12.06
C ASN A 147 15.96 7.28 -11.30
N ILE A 148 15.48 6.94 -10.09
CA ILE A 148 14.66 7.84 -9.30
C ILE A 148 15.55 8.95 -8.73
N PRO A 149 15.21 10.24 -8.94
CA PRO A 149 16.01 11.37 -8.45
C PRO A 149 16.12 11.44 -6.92
N ASP A 150 17.19 12.05 -6.41
CA ASP A 150 17.47 12.15 -4.98
C ASP A 150 16.45 12.98 -4.19
N ASN A 151 15.80 13.95 -4.84
CA ASN A 151 14.74 14.76 -4.25
C ASN A 151 13.39 14.03 -4.16
N ILE A 152 13.33 12.75 -4.53
CA ILE A 152 12.16 11.89 -4.34
C ILE A 152 12.39 11.00 -3.12
N ARG A 153 11.53 11.10 -2.13
CA ARG A 153 11.53 10.22 -0.96
C ARG A 153 10.67 8.99 -1.23
N LEU A 154 11.24 7.80 -1.02
CA LEU A 154 10.55 6.51 -1.18
C LEU A 154 9.96 6.09 0.17
N TRP A 155 8.69 5.58 0.15
CA TRP A 155 7.96 5.26 1.38
C TRP A 155 7.66 3.78 1.54
N SER A 156 6.96 3.20 0.60
CA SER A 156 6.54 1.80 0.67
C SER A 156 6.31 1.21 -0.72
N MET A 157 6.40 -0.11 -0.81
CA MET A 157 5.86 -0.85 -1.94
C MET A 157 4.43 -1.29 -1.62
N ILE A 158 3.54 -1.33 -2.62
CA ILE A 158 2.15 -1.78 -2.48
C ILE A 158 1.93 -2.90 -3.49
N ALA A 159 1.63 -4.10 -3.01
CA ALA A 159 1.16 -5.20 -3.84
C ALA A 159 -0.35 -5.11 -4.01
N ILE A 160 -0.87 -5.27 -5.23
CA ILE A 160 -2.30 -5.26 -5.53
C ILE A 160 -2.62 -6.37 -6.53
N GLY A 161 -3.75 -7.04 -6.33
CA GLY A 161 -4.26 -8.07 -7.22
C GLY A 161 -5.57 -8.67 -6.75
N HIS A 162 -6.08 -9.61 -7.51
CA HIS A 162 -7.24 -10.40 -7.13
C HIS A 162 -6.86 -11.35 -5.99
N PRO A 163 -7.71 -11.48 -4.96
CA PRO A 163 -7.46 -12.43 -3.89
C PRO A 163 -7.63 -13.87 -4.39
N ALA A 164 -6.72 -14.74 -3.97
CA ALA A 164 -6.74 -16.18 -4.27
C ALA A 164 -7.24 -17.01 -3.06
N PRO A 165 -7.60 -18.28 -3.27
CA PRO A 165 -7.78 -19.24 -2.19
C PRO A 165 -6.50 -19.44 -1.37
N LEU A 166 -6.63 -19.85 -0.11
CA LEU A 166 -5.48 -20.01 0.78
C LEU A 166 -4.55 -21.17 0.43
N ASP A 167 -5.02 -22.16 -0.30
CA ASP A 167 -4.24 -23.29 -0.76
C ASP A 167 -3.13 -22.89 -1.77
N SER A 168 -3.19 -21.63 -2.27
CA SER A 168 -2.09 -21.02 -3.02
C SER A 168 -0.88 -20.62 -2.16
N LEU A 169 -1.01 -20.65 -0.83
CA LEU A 169 0.00 -20.27 0.14
C LEU A 169 0.71 -21.50 0.73
N THR A 170 1.94 -21.30 1.21
CA THR A 170 2.60 -22.30 2.07
C THR A 170 1.87 -22.43 3.42
N GLU A 171 2.08 -23.53 4.13
CA GLU A 171 1.48 -23.74 5.46
C GLU A 171 1.81 -22.58 6.43
N GLU A 172 3.06 -22.11 6.45
CA GLU A 172 3.47 -20.97 7.28
C GLU A 172 2.75 -19.68 6.90
N GLN A 173 2.61 -19.41 5.60
CA GLN A 173 1.89 -18.24 5.10
C GLN A 173 0.40 -18.33 5.43
N MET A 174 -0.21 -19.51 5.27
CA MET A 174 -1.61 -19.77 5.59
C MET A 174 -1.86 -19.57 7.09
N GLU A 175 -1.00 -20.07 7.97
CA GLU A 175 -1.10 -19.84 9.41
C GLU A 175 -1.10 -18.33 9.73
N ARG A 176 -0.24 -17.54 9.10
CA ARG A 176 -0.20 -16.08 9.26
C ARG A 176 -1.48 -15.41 8.76
N GLU A 177 -2.02 -15.85 7.61
CA GLU A 177 -3.26 -15.33 7.06
C GLU A 177 -4.48 -15.65 7.94
N LEU A 178 -4.49 -16.78 8.63
CA LEU A 178 -5.58 -17.19 9.52
C LEU A 178 -5.56 -16.49 10.89
N LYS A 179 -4.42 -15.90 11.31
CA LYS A 179 -4.36 -15.18 12.60
C LYS A 179 -5.38 -14.04 12.64
N PRO A 180 -6.14 -13.89 13.76
CA PRO A 180 -7.05 -12.77 13.94
C PRO A 180 -6.35 -11.41 13.76
N ARG A 181 -7.07 -10.44 13.22
CA ARG A 181 -6.61 -9.05 13.21
C ARG A 181 -6.72 -8.50 14.64
N GLN A 182 -5.70 -7.80 15.08
CA GLN A 182 -5.68 -7.19 16.41
C GLN A 182 -5.23 -5.73 16.31
N ARG A 183 -5.74 -4.92 17.22
CA ARG A 183 -5.29 -3.54 17.45
C ARG A 183 -5.14 -3.34 18.95
N ARG A 184 -4.33 -2.36 19.31
CA ARG A 184 -4.22 -1.90 20.70
C ARG A 184 -5.55 -1.27 21.13
N PRO A 185 -5.88 -1.30 22.43
CA PRO A 185 -7.05 -0.62 22.96
C PRO A 185 -7.05 0.88 22.57
N LEU A 186 -8.24 1.45 22.35
CA LEU A 186 -8.38 2.87 22.00
C LEU A 186 -7.73 3.79 23.04
N SER A 187 -7.80 3.45 24.32
CA SER A 187 -7.23 4.21 25.43
C SER A 187 -5.70 4.36 25.39
N GLU A 188 -4.99 3.50 24.68
CA GLU A 188 -3.53 3.61 24.51
C GLU A 188 -3.12 4.59 23.40
N GLN A 189 -4.04 4.97 22.54
CA GLN A 189 -3.74 5.75 21.33
C GLN A 189 -4.59 7.02 21.17
N PHE A 190 -5.75 7.11 21.85
CA PHE A 190 -6.68 8.21 21.70
C PHE A 190 -6.95 8.87 23.05
N PHE A 191 -6.58 10.13 23.18
CA PHE A 191 -6.64 10.88 24.43
C PHE A 191 -7.60 12.07 24.29
N ARG A 192 -8.37 12.36 25.35
CA ARG A 192 -9.34 13.45 25.37
C ARG A 192 -8.83 14.59 26.25
N GLY A 193 -8.58 15.75 25.63
CA GLY A 193 -8.29 17.00 26.30
C GLY A 193 -6.90 17.14 26.93
N LYS A 194 -6.18 16.06 27.15
CA LYS A 194 -4.80 16.08 27.68
C LYS A 194 -3.97 14.90 27.17
N TRP A 195 -2.69 15.10 26.99
CA TRP A 195 -1.74 14.02 26.75
C TRP A 195 -1.50 13.25 28.04
N PRO A 196 -1.35 11.89 28.01
CA PRO A 196 -1.02 11.12 29.22
C PRO A 196 0.34 11.55 29.76
N ALA A 197 0.51 11.50 31.06
CA ALA A 197 1.80 11.65 31.67
C ALA A 197 2.74 10.50 31.21
N ALA A 198 4.02 10.83 31.01
CA ALA A 198 5.04 9.86 30.63
C ALA A 198 5.29 8.85 31.75
#